data_c5fb776b364c6890f0d90f838ae41ad0
#
_entry.id   c5fb776b364c6890f0d90f838ae41ad0
#
_cell.length_a   1.000
_cell.length_b   1.000
_cell.length_c   1.000
_cell.angle_alpha   90.00
_cell.angle_beta   90.00
_cell.angle_gamma   90.00
#
_symmetry.space_group_name_H-M   'P 1'
#
loop_
_entity.id
_entity.type
_entity.pdbx_description
1 polymer ?
#
loop_
_entity_poly.entity_id
_entity_poly.type
_entity_poly.pdbx_seq_one_letter_code
_entity_poly.pdbx_strand_id
1 'polypeptide(L)'
;MLELFATQGGRPTGPRALRLHQSPHFRDGAFRNNTPTRTLLPREAISALRGFLTHRRQRHLSGAIPVDRPPTGPASDGLHLTWYGHATVLIEIEGRRVLLDPLWSDRGSPVPGVGPKRLHPMPVALADMPRLDAIVISHDHYDHLDMPTIRALNRTQDAMFVVPLGVGAHLERWGVSGARIVELDWDESAEVGGLTLTATESRHFSGRTFVGSNETLWSSWVIAGKHRRVFYTGDSGFFDGYADIGERHGPFDVTLMQIGAYDNAWPDIHMLPEQAVEAHVRLRGSLLIPVHWGTFHLAPHPWVEPVERLWAEAKARDVTIAVPRPGERVDADTPPGVDPWWQVLS
;
A
#
# COMPACT_ATOMS: atom_id res chain seq x y z
N MET A 1 18.09 14.75 16.24
CA MET A 1 18.69 15.13 14.94
C MET A 1 19.21 13.93 14.18
N LEU A 2 20.04 13.04 14.76
CA LEU A 2 20.56 11.83 14.07
C LEU A 2 19.46 10.86 13.60
N GLU A 3 18.39 10.66 14.36
CA GLU A 3 17.26 9.79 13.95
C GLU A 3 16.47 10.36 12.77
N LEU A 4 16.26 11.68 12.72
CA LEU A 4 15.57 12.33 11.59
C LEU A 4 16.31 12.09 10.27
N PHE A 5 17.64 12.18 10.27
CA PHE A 5 18.44 11.85 9.08
C PHE A 5 18.41 10.35 8.74
N ALA A 6 18.25 9.49 9.74
CA ALA A 6 18.10 8.05 9.49
C ALA A 6 16.77 7.70 8.80
N THR A 7 15.67 8.37 9.16
CA THR A 7 14.36 8.13 8.55
C THR A 7 14.31 8.52 7.06
N GLN A 8 15.17 9.43 6.61
CA GLN A 8 15.27 9.79 5.19
C GLN A 8 15.79 8.63 4.32
N GLY A 9 16.42 7.60 4.93
CA GLY A 9 16.93 6.44 4.22
C GLY A 9 18.30 6.65 3.59
N GLY A 10 18.68 5.73 2.71
CA GLY A 10 19.95 5.72 1.97
C GLY A 10 19.77 6.20 0.52
N ARG A 11 20.88 6.52 -0.12
CA ARG A 11 20.93 6.77 -1.57
C ARG A 11 21.54 5.58 -2.29
N PRO A 12 21.03 5.21 -3.46
CA PRO A 12 21.63 4.16 -4.28
C PRO A 12 23.08 4.50 -4.66
N THR A 13 23.99 3.54 -4.48
CA THR A 13 25.40 3.66 -4.87
C THR A 13 25.87 2.38 -5.55
N GLY A 14 27.02 2.42 -6.26
CA GLY A 14 27.63 1.25 -6.89
C GLY A 14 26.68 0.51 -7.86
N PRO A 15 26.59 -0.82 -7.77
CA PRO A 15 25.76 -1.61 -8.69
C PRO A 15 24.28 -1.20 -8.67
N ARG A 16 23.73 -0.81 -7.51
CA ARG A 16 22.36 -0.33 -7.38
C ARG A 16 22.12 0.95 -8.17
N ALA A 17 23.01 1.93 -8.09
CA ALA A 17 22.94 3.15 -8.88
C ALA A 17 23.00 2.86 -10.39
N LEU A 18 23.89 1.96 -10.79
CA LEU A 18 23.97 1.52 -12.20
C LEU A 18 22.66 0.88 -12.67
N ARG A 19 22.02 0.07 -11.81
CA ARG A 19 20.74 -0.57 -12.11
C ARG A 19 19.62 0.46 -12.35
N LEU A 20 19.55 1.54 -11.55
CA LEU A 20 18.60 2.63 -11.78
C LEU A 20 18.78 3.25 -13.18
N HIS A 21 20.02 3.55 -13.56
CA HIS A 21 20.32 4.17 -14.86
C HIS A 21 20.02 3.27 -16.06
N GLN A 22 19.86 1.97 -15.87
CA GLN A 22 19.46 1.02 -16.91
C GLN A 22 17.94 0.96 -17.10
N SER A 23 17.16 1.45 -16.12
CA SER A 23 15.71 1.50 -16.21
C SER A 23 15.25 2.48 -17.30
N PRO A 24 14.33 2.11 -18.19
CA PRO A 24 13.73 3.03 -19.16
C PRO A 24 12.89 4.12 -18.48
N HIS A 25 12.51 3.91 -17.22
CA HIS A 25 11.69 4.82 -16.42
C HIS A 25 12.52 5.87 -15.66
N PHE A 26 13.85 5.69 -15.58
CA PHE A 26 14.76 6.62 -14.92
C PHE A 26 15.39 7.59 -15.92
N ARG A 27 14.98 8.87 -15.88
CA ARG A 27 15.45 9.91 -16.81
C ARG A 27 15.73 11.21 -16.05
N ASP A 28 16.78 11.89 -16.43
CA ASP A 28 17.19 13.17 -15.83
C ASP A 28 17.33 13.09 -14.29
N GLY A 29 17.87 11.97 -13.79
CA GLY A 29 18.12 11.75 -12.36
C GLY A 29 16.88 11.42 -11.52
N ALA A 30 15.75 11.09 -12.14
CA ALA A 30 14.50 10.75 -11.45
C ALA A 30 13.66 9.73 -12.25
N PHE A 31 12.87 8.93 -11.54
CA PHE A 31 11.84 8.09 -12.15
C PHE A 31 10.68 8.92 -12.67
N ARG A 32 10.02 8.45 -13.72
CA ARG A 32 8.91 9.12 -14.40
C ARG A 32 7.76 8.15 -14.63
N ASN A 33 6.54 8.64 -14.44
CA ASN A 33 5.33 7.94 -14.89
C ASN A 33 5.31 7.87 -16.42
N ASN A 34 4.77 6.79 -16.99
CA ASN A 34 4.51 6.69 -18.41
C ASN A 34 3.41 7.66 -18.87
N THR A 35 2.44 7.90 -18.00
CA THR A 35 1.37 8.88 -18.23
C THR A 35 1.71 10.21 -17.54
N PRO A 36 1.49 11.38 -18.17
CA PRO A 36 1.67 12.67 -17.53
C PRO A 36 0.89 12.75 -16.21
N THR A 37 1.59 13.11 -15.13
CA THR A 37 1.05 13.03 -13.77
C THR A 37 1.25 14.34 -13.02
N ARG A 38 0.15 14.88 -12.49
CA ARG A 38 0.13 16.08 -11.66
C ARG A 38 0.09 15.67 -10.20
N THR A 39 1.19 15.87 -9.51
CA THR A 39 1.33 15.49 -8.08
C THR A 39 0.79 16.54 -7.12
N LEU A 40 0.74 17.79 -7.56
CA LEU A 40 0.15 18.91 -6.79
C LEU A 40 -0.24 20.04 -7.74
N LEU A 41 -1.48 20.51 -7.59
CA LEU A 41 -1.98 21.71 -8.26
C LEU A 41 -1.94 22.90 -7.27
N PRO A 42 -1.05 23.90 -7.46
CA PRO A 42 -0.82 24.93 -6.46
C PRO A 42 -2.06 25.77 -6.09
N ARG A 43 -2.98 25.96 -7.04
CA ARG A 43 -4.23 26.71 -6.79
C ARG A 43 -5.18 25.93 -5.89
N GLU A 44 -5.29 24.63 -6.10
CA GLU A 44 -6.13 23.69 -5.35
C GLU A 44 -5.52 23.33 -3.98
N ALA A 45 -4.20 23.42 -3.82
CA ALA A 45 -3.52 23.19 -2.55
C ALA A 45 -4.04 24.13 -1.43
N ILE A 46 -4.40 25.37 -1.75
CA ILE A 46 -5.02 26.32 -0.80
C ILE A 46 -6.41 25.81 -0.40
N SER A 47 -7.18 25.27 -1.35
CA SER A 47 -8.50 24.69 -1.08
C SER A 47 -8.38 23.45 -0.19
N ALA A 48 -7.44 22.56 -0.48
CA ALA A 48 -7.16 21.37 0.35
C ALA A 48 -6.78 21.77 1.78
N LEU A 49 -5.89 22.76 1.95
CA LEU A 49 -5.51 23.28 3.27
C LEU A 49 -6.73 23.85 4.02
N ARG A 50 -7.58 24.64 3.34
CA ARG A 50 -8.85 25.11 3.92
C ARG A 50 -9.75 23.93 4.31
N GLY A 51 -9.88 22.90 3.45
CA GLY A 51 -10.62 21.67 3.72
C GLY A 51 -10.13 20.97 4.99
N PHE A 52 -8.82 20.86 5.20
CA PHE A 52 -8.24 20.33 6.44
C PHE A 52 -8.67 21.13 7.68
N LEU A 53 -8.84 22.43 7.57
CA LEU A 53 -9.26 23.28 8.68
C LEU A 53 -10.78 23.25 8.91
N THR A 54 -11.58 23.33 7.84
CA THR A 54 -13.05 23.45 7.91
C THR A 54 -13.76 22.12 8.16
N HIS A 55 -13.25 21.01 7.57
CA HIS A 55 -13.85 19.68 7.72
C HIS A 55 -13.34 18.91 8.93
N ARG A 56 -12.73 19.61 9.90
CA ARG A 56 -12.17 18.98 11.11
C ARG A 56 -13.21 18.14 11.88
N ARG A 57 -14.46 18.60 11.96
CA ARG A 57 -15.54 17.87 12.65
C ARG A 57 -15.94 16.58 11.93
N GLN A 58 -15.94 16.56 10.61
CA GLN A 58 -16.33 15.38 9.78
C GLN A 58 -15.25 14.30 9.75
N ARG A 59 -14.06 14.60 10.28
CA ARG A 59 -12.97 13.63 10.48
C ARG A 59 -12.96 13.03 11.89
N HIS A 60 -13.81 13.53 12.81
CA HIS A 60 -13.93 12.97 14.15
C HIS A 60 -14.76 11.68 14.10
N LEU A 61 -14.23 10.63 14.74
CA LEU A 61 -14.98 9.44 15.03
C LEU A 61 -15.87 9.68 16.25
N SER A 62 -17.11 9.21 16.20
CA SER A 62 -18.03 9.22 17.35
C SER A 62 -17.74 8.10 18.37
N GLY A 63 -16.83 7.17 18.02
CA GLY A 63 -16.43 6.04 18.85
C GLY A 63 -15.07 5.48 18.44
N ALA A 64 -14.65 4.38 19.05
CA ALA A 64 -13.43 3.66 18.68
C ALA A 64 -13.70 2.73 17.49
N ILE A 65 -12.81 2.73 16.50
CA ILE A 65 -12.86 1.75 15.41
C ILE A 65 -12.70 0.34 16.02
N PRO A 66 -13.64 -0.59 15.73
CA PRO A 66 -13.53 -1.96 16.20
C PRO A 66 -12.29 -2.62 15.57
N VAL A 67 -11.55 -3.35 16.38
CA VAL A 67 -10.32 -4.04 15.95
C VAL A 67 -10.46 -5.51 16.34
N ASP A 68 -10.32 -6.38 15.35
CA ASP A 68 -10.33 -7.81 15.56
C ASP A 68 -8.92 -8.33 15.82
N ARG A 69 -8.83 -9.43 16.55
CA ARG A 69 -7.55 -10.11 16.76
C ARG A 69 -7.36 -11.14 15.65
N PRO A 70 -6.31 -10.99 14.81
CA PRO A 70 -6.06 -11.94 13.75
C PRO A 70 -5.76 -13.33 14.31
N PRO A 71 -6.15 -14.41 13.62
CA PRO A 71 -5.82 -15.77 14.04
C PRO A 71 -4.31 -15.99 14.02
N THR A 72 -3.82 -16.76 15.00
CA THR A 72 -2.44 -17.22 15.06
C THR A 72 -2.43 -18.70 14.68
N GLY A 73 -1.46 -19.14 13.90
CA GLY A 73 -1.35 -20.52 13.46
C GLY A 73 -0.51 -20.69 12.21
N PRO A 74 -0.42 -21.90 11.64
CA PRO A 74 0.24 -22.12 10.36
C PRO A 74 -0.46 -21.33 9.25
N ALA A 75 0.27 -21.03 8.16
CA ALA A 75 -0.33 -20.44 6.98
C ALA A 75 -1.36 -21.39 6.37
N SER A 76 -2.45 -20.85 5.86
CA SER A 76 -3.51 -21.62 5.21
C SER A 76 -3.10 -22.02 3.80
N ASP A 77 -3.56 -23.19 3.34
CA ASP A 77 -3.39 -23.64 1.96
C ASP A 77 -4.27 -22.87 0.95
N GLY A 78 -5.30 -22.13 1.43
CA GLY A 78 -6.16 -21.29 0.60
C GLY A 78 -5.61 -19.89 0.38
N LEU A 79 -6.50 -18.95 0.10
CA LEU A 79 -6.20 -17.52 -0.01
C LEU A 79 -6.94 -16.73 1.06
N HIS A 80 -6.18 -16.17 1.99
CA HIS A 80 -6.74 -15.36 3.07
C HIS A 80 -5.98 -14.03 3.19
N LEU A 81 -6.69 -12.99 3.57
CA LEU A 81 -6.13 -11.65 3.71
C LEU A 81 -6.52 -11.08 5.07
N THR A 82 -5.57 -10.48 5.76
CA THR A 82 -5.81 -9.78 7.03
C THR A 82 -5.36 -8.33 6.88
N TRP A 83 -6.31 -7.41 6.93
CA TRP A 83 -6.00 -5.98 6.88
C TRP A 83 -5.63 -5.45 8.26
N TYR A 84 -4.42 -4.91 8.42
CA TYR A 84 -3.94 -4.34 9.69
C TYR A 84 -4.18 -2.83 9.79
N GLY A 85 -4.77 -2.24 8.78
CA GLY A 85 -5.01 -0.81 8.64
C GLY A 85 -4.09 -0.17 7.59
N HIS A 86 -4.53 0.96 7.04
CA HIS A 86 -3.89 1.68 5.96
C HIS A 86 -3.62 0.77 4.75
N ALA A 87 -2.36 0.70 4.31
CA ALA A 87 -1.90 -0.15 3.24
C ALA A 87 -1.29 -1.48 3.73
N THR A 88 -1.27 -1.72 5.05
CA THR A 88 -0.67 -2.90 5.64
C THR A 88 -1.62 -4.10 5.58
N VAL A 89 -1.27 -5.12 4.79
CA VAL A 89 -2.05 -6.36 4.64
C VAL A 89 -1.14 -7.57 4.74
N LEU A 90 -1.55 -8.56 5.52
CA LEU A 90 -0.98 -9.91 5.47
C LEU A 90 -1.78 -10.75 4.48
N ILE A 91 -1.10 -11.30 3.49
CA ILE A 91 -1.64 -12.27 2.54
C ILE A 91 -1.13 -13.66 2.93
N GLU A 92 -2.05 -14.60 3.14
CA GLU A 92 -1.76 -16.02 3.25
C GLU A 92 -2.23 -16.68 1.95
N ILE A 93 -1.29 -17.16 1.15
CA ILE A 93 -1.53 -17.71 -0.17
C ILE A 93 -0.79 -19.02 -0.32
N GLU A 94 -1.52 -20.13 -0.49
CA GLU A 94 -0.98 -21.48 -0.73
C GLU A 94 0.13 -21.87 0.26
N GLY A 95 -0.12 -21.64 1.55
CA GLY A 95 0.82 -21.96 2.63
C GLY A 95 1.97 -20.97 2.81
N ARG A 96 1.97 -19.84 2.10
CA ARG A 96 2.97 -18.77 2.18
C ARG A 96 2.38 -17.49 2.77
N ARG A 97 3.24 -16.64 3.34
CA ARG A 97 2.85 -15.37 3.93
C ARG A 97 3.64 -14.21 3.34
N VAL A 98 2.90 -13.24 2.80
CA VAL A 98 3.44 -12.00 2.26
C VAL A 98 2.86 -10.83 3.04
N LEU A 99 3.72 -9.97 3.58
CA LEU A 99 3.32 -8.74 4.28
C LEU A 99 3.54 -7.53 3.39
N LEU A 100 2.48 -6.76 3.14
CA LEU A 100 2.51 -5.57 2.30
C LEU A 100 2.65 -4.31 3.16
N ASP A 101 3.49 -3.37 2.73
CA ASP A 101 3.68 -2.01 3.27
C ASP A 101 3.55 -1.93 4.80
N PRO A 102 4.44 -2.61 5.55
CA PRO A 102 4.31 -2.76 6.99
C PRO A 102 4.54 -1.44 7.73
N LEU A 103 3.50 -0.96 8.40
CA LEU A 103 3.50 0.26 9.20
C LEU A 103 2.91 -0.01 10.58
N TRP A 104 3.76 -0.13 11.61
CA TRP A 104 3.36 -0.30 13.01
C TRP A 104 3.46 0.97 13.83
N SER A 105 4.14 2.00 13.32
CA SER A 105 4.23 3.30 13.98
C SER A 105 2.85 3.96 14.13
N ASP A 106 2.68 4.73 15.21
CA ASP A 106 1.45 5.52 15.45
C ASP A 106 1.23 6.63 14.42
N ARG A 107 2.26 6.97 13.64
CA ARG A 107 2.22 8.04 12.65
C ARG A 107 3.01 7.66 11.39
N GLY A 108 2.43 7.91 10.23
CA GLY A 108 3.14 7.88 8.95
C GLY A 108 3.94 9.17 8.75
N SER A 109 5.07 9.32 9.46
CA SER A 109 5.82 10.58 9.50
C SER A 109 7.29 10.37 9.80
N PRO A 110 8.20 11.20 9.23
CA PRO A 110 9.62 11.18 9.56
C PRO A 110 9.95 11.67 10.98
N VAL A 111 9.03 12.43 11.59
CA VAL A 111 9.26 13.09 12.87
C VAL A 111 8.37 12.46 13.94
N PRO A 112 8.96 11.89 15.01
CA PRO A 112 8.19 11.36 16.14
C PRO A 112 7.23 12.41 16.71
N GLY A 113 5.99 12.01 16.93
CA GLY A 113 4.95 12.89 17.50
C GLY A 113 4.31 13.89 16.54
N VAL A 114 4.82 14.05 15.33
CA VAL A 114 4.29 14.98 14.30
C VAL A 114 3.64 14.18 13.16
N GLY A 115 2.65 14.77 12.47
CA GLY A 115 1.95 14.16 11.36
C GLY A 115 0.66 13.42 11.76
N PRO A 116 -0.05 12.81 10.80
CA PRO A 116 -1.32 12.14 11.04
C PRO A 116 -1.16 10.98 12.02
N LYS A 117 -2.02 10.94 13.04
CA LYS A 117 -2.04 9.88 14.04
C LYS A 117 -2.98 8.77 13.61
N ARG A 118 -2.61 7.52 13.91
CA ARG A 118 -3.44 6.34 13.70
C ARG A 118 -4.76 6.44 14.46
N LEU A 119 -5.87 6.11 13.80
CA LEU A 119 -7.24 6.20 14.33
C LEU A 119 -7.64 4.99 15.19
N HIS A 120 -6.94 3.88 15.06
CA HIS A 120 -7.17 2.64 15.80
C HIS A 120 -5.84 2.01 16.23
N PRO A 121 -5.80 1.21 17.30
CA PRO A 121 -4.59 0.48 17.68
C PRO A 121 -4.23 -0.57 16.62
N MET A 122 -2.97 -0.99 16.61
CA MET A 122 -2.56 -2.15 15.81
C MET A 122 -3.26 -3.42 16.31
N PRO A 123 -3.83 -4.24 15.40
CA PRO A 123 -4.52 -5.49 15.76
C PRO A 123 -3.63 -6.52 16.45
N VAL A 124 -2.32 -6.47 16.15
CA VAL A 124 -1.32 -7.40 16.66
C VAL A 124 -0.01 -6.66 16.94
N ALA A 125 0.69 -7.04 17.99
CA ALA A 125 2.04 -6.53 18.22
C ALA A 125 3.00 -7.07 17.14
N LEU A 126 3.97 -6.27 16.71
CA LEU A 126 4.91 -6.70 15.67
C LEU A 126 5.73 -7.93 16.08
N ALA A 127 5.97 -8.10 17.38
CA ALA A 127 6.65 -9.28 17.93
C ALA A 127 5.83 -10.57 17.82
N ASP A 128 4.50 -10.46 17.70
CA ASP A 128 3.58 -11.59 17.59
C ASP A 128 3.25 -11.94 16.13
N MET A 129 3.88 -11.24 15.18
CA MET A 129 3.71 -11.55 13.76
C MET A 129 4.20 -12.96 13.44
N PRO A 130 3.41 -13.74 12.71
CA PRO A 130 3.85 -15.06 12.26
C PRO A 130 5.08 -14.97 11.34
N ARG A 131 5.74 -16.09 11.12
CA ARG A 131 6.84 -16.17 10.15
C ARG A 131 6.35 -15.75 8.76
N LEU A 132 7.12 -14.89 8.11
CA LEU A 132 6.87 -14.35 6.77
C LEU A 132 7.83 -14.99 5.76
N ASP A 133 7.35 -15.18 4.53
CA ASP A 133 8.17 -15.59 3.39
C ASP A 133 8.68 -14.36 2.63
N ALA A 134 7.85 -13.33 2.46
CA ALA A 134 8.21 -12.08 1.81
C ALA A 134 7.61 -10.84 2.50
N ILE A 135 8.30 -9.72 2.38
CA ILE A 135 7.83 -8.38 2.73
C ILE A 135 7.91 -7.54 1.46
N VAL A 136 6.78 -7.00 1.02
CA VAL A 136 6.67 -6.22 -0.21
C VAL A 136 6.41 -4.77 0.13
N ILE A 137 7.14 -3.87 -0.50
CA ILE A 137 6.97 -2.42 -0.37
C ILE A 137 6.53 -1.86 -1.72
N SER A 138 5.49 -1.03 -1.72
CA SER A 138 5.00 -0.37 -2.94
C SER A 138 5.85 0.83 -3.34
N HIS A 139 6.22 1.67 -2.38
CA HIS A 139 7.04 2.86 -2.59
C HIS A 139 7.61 3.39 -1.26
N ASP A 140 8.37 4.48 -1.31
CA ASP A 140 9.16 4.94 -0.17
C ASP A 140 8.47 5.99 0.72
N HIS A 141 7.21 6.36 0.52
CA HIS A 141 6.53 7.30 1.42
C HIS A 141 6.50 6.79 2.86
N TYR A 142 6.43 7.70 3.83
CA TYR A 142 6.55 7.38 5.26
C TYR A 142 5.41 6.53 5.81
N ASP A 143 4.26 6.54 5.17
CA ASP A 143 3.08 5.75 5.51
C ASP A 143 3.05 4.37 4.83
N HIS A 144 4.06 4.03 4.00
CA HIS A 144 4.27 2.72 3.37
C HIS A 144 5.59 2.09 3.77
N LEU A 145 6.64 2.88 3.96
CA LEU A 145 7.98 2.43 4.33
C LEU A 145 8.39 3.03 5.68
N ASP A 146 8.09 2.32 6.77
CA ASP A 146 8.31 2.74 8.14
C ASP A 146 9.62 2.19 8.70
N MET A 147 10.61 3.06 8.93
CA MET A 147 11.93 2.65 9.40
C MET A 147 11.90 1.86 10.72
N PRO A 148 11.16 2.25 11.78
CA PRO A 148 11.08 1.47 13.01
C PRO A 148 10.54 0.06 12.79
N THR A 149 9.49 -0.08 11.98
CA THR A 149 8.90 -1.37 11.63
C THR A 149 9.87 -2.22 10.84
N ILE A 150 10.52 -1.67 9.80
CA ILE A 150 11.51 -2.40 9.00
C ILE A 150 12.67 -2.91 9.88
N ARG A 151 13.21 -2.07 10.76
CA ARG A 151 14.28 -2.48 11.68
C ARG A 151 13.84 -3.59 12.64
N ALA A 152 12.61 -3.57 13.11
CA ALA A 152 12.07 -4.62 13.96
C ALA A 152 11.87 -5.92 13.18
N LEU A 153 11.24 -5.88 12.00
CA LEU A 153 11.08 -7.03 11.12
C LEU A 153 12.43 -7.64 10.71
N ASN A 154 13.42 -6.80 10.40
CA ASN A 154 14.76 -7.29 10.07
C ASN A 154 15.42 -8.12 11.18
N ARG A 155 15.10 -7.82 12.47
CA ARG A 155 15.62 -8.56 13.62
C ARG A 155 14.84 -9.84 13.93
N THR A 156 13.56 -9.92 13.54
CA THR A 156 12.65 -10.99 13.96
C THR A 156 12.22 -11.91 12.83
N GLN A 157 12.45 -11.54 11.57
CA GLN A 157 12.02 -12.26 10.39
C GLN A 157 13.22 -12.53 9.46
N ASP A 158 13.22 -13.69 8.81
CA ASP A 158 14.19 -14.06 7.76
C ASP A 158 13.64 -13.80 6.35
N ALA A 159 12.46 -13.18 6.23
CA ALA A 159 11.76 -12.91 4.98
C ALA A 159 12.60 -12.10 3.98
N MET A 160 12.39 -12.34 2.70
CA MET A 160 12.93 -11.51 1.62
C MET A 160 12.16 -10.19 1.54
N PHE A 161 12.86 -9.10 1.30
CA PHE A 161 12.26 -7.81 0.96
C PHE A 161 12.22 -7.68 -0.56
N VAL A 162 11.02 -7.53 -1.11
CA VAL A 162 10.81 -7.30 -2.55
C VAL A 162 10.26 -5.90 -2.73
N VAL A 163 11.01 -5.07 -3.45
CA VAL A 163 10.79 -3.62 -3.44
C VAL A 163 11.05 -3.04 -4.84
N PRO A 164 10.54 -1.84 -5.15
CA PRO A 164 10.87 -1.15 -6.39
C PRO A 164 12.34 -0.67 -6.41
N LEU A 165 12.86 -0.41 -7.59
CA LEU A 165 14.23 0.09 -7.80
C LEU A 165 14.53 1.31 -6.92
N GLY A 166 15.67 1.29 -6.25
CA GLY A 166 16.18 2.36 -5.39
C GLY A 166 15.77 2.24 -3.92
N VAL A 167 14.62 1.61 -3.61
CA VAL A 167 14.12 1.45 -2.23
C VAL A 167 15.07 0.60 -1.39
N GLY A 168 15.76 -0.35 -2.00
CA GLY A 168 16.74 -1.20 -1.31
C GLY A 168 17.87 -0.41 -0.63
N ALA A 169 18.22 0.78 -1.11
CA ALA A 169 19.21 1.63 -0.47
C ALA A 169 18.74 2.14 0.91
N HIS A 170 17.43 2.37 1.09
CA HIS A 170 16.86 2.70 2.39
C HIS A 170 16.95 1.51 3.34
N LEU A 171 16.59 0.32 2.87
CA LEU A 171 16.65 -0.91 3.65
C LEU A 171 18.07 -1.24 4.12
N GLU A 172 19.07 -1.15 3.23
CA GLU A 172 20.48 -1.38 3.59
C GLU A 172 20.96 -0.37 4.64
N ARG A 173 20.61 0.91 4.50
CA ARG A 173 20.94 1.92 5.51
C ARG A 173 20.32 1.61 6.88
N TRP A 174 19.20 0.92 6.91
CA TRP A 174 18.53 0.52 8.15
C TRP A 174 18.97 -0.86 8.66
N GLY A 175 19.95 -1.48 8.01
CA GLY A 175 20.61 -2.71 8.46
C GLY A 175 20.10 -3.99 7.83
N VAL A 176 19.24 -3.92 6.82
CA VAL A 176 18.82 -5.12 6.05
C VAL A 176 19.98 -5.54 5.15
N SER A 177 20.34 -6.83 5.20
CA SER A 177 21.37 -7.38 4.32
C SER A 177 20.95 -7.29 2.85
N GLY A 178 21.85 -6.85 1.96
CA GLY A 178 21.60 -6.84 0.52
C GLY A 178 21.22 -8.19 -0.06
N ALA A 179 21.67 -9.30 0.55
CA ALA A 179 21.28 -10.66 0.16
C ALA A 179 19.77 -10.99 0.40
N ARG A 180 19.09 -10.18 1.21
CA ARG A 180 17.66 -10.29 1.49
C ARG A 180 16.81 -9.27 0.76
N ILE A 181 17.37 -8.52 -0.18
CA ILE A 181 16.69 -7.47 -0.92
C ILE A 181 16.64 -7.83 -2.39
N VAL A 182 15.44 -7.89 -2.94
CA VAL A 182 15.17 -8.01 -4.38
C VAL A 182 14.57 -6.70 -4.84
N GLU A 183 15.21 -6.01 -5.78
CA GLU A 183 14.69 -4.81 -6.40
C GLU A 183 14.23 -5.11 -7.82
N LEU A 184 13.00 -4.67 -8.13
CA LEU A 184 12.37 -4.88 -9.43
C LEU A 184 12.01 -3.55 -10.08
N ASP A 185 12.18 -3.50 -11.40
CA ASP A 185 11.56 -2.51 -12.27
C ASP A 185 10.14 -2.92 -12.63
N TRP A 186 9.35 -2.04 -13.21
CA TRP A 186 8.03 -2.43 -13.75
C TRP A 186 8.19 -3.56 -14.76
N ASP A 187 7.25 -4.50 -14.70
CA ASP A 187 7.18 -5.72 -15.50
C ASP A 187 8.28 -6.76 -15.22
N GLU A 188 9.12 -6.53 -14.21
CA GLU A 188 10.04 -7.54 -13.72
C GLU A 188 9.42 -8.40 -12.61
N SER A 189 9.87 -9.66 -12.54
CA SER A 189 9.37 -10.64 -11.59
C SER A 189 10.52 -11.32 -10.83
N ALA A 190 10.23 -11.79 -9.63
CA ALA A 190 11.12 -12.62 -8.85
C ALA A 190 10.37 -13.79 -8.19
N GLU A 191 11.05 -14.92 -8.08
CA GLU A 191 10.56 -16.08 -7.35
C GLU A 191 10.99 -15.98 -5.88
N VAL A 192 10.02 -15.94 -4.95
CA VAL A 192 10.29 -15.90 -3.52
C VAL A 192 9.37 -16.86 -2.80
N GLY A 193 9.97 -17.86 -2.13
CA GLY A 193 9.20 -18.85 -1.36
C GLY A 193 8.23 -19.69 -2.18
N GLY A 194 8.43 -19.81 -3.49
CA GLY A 194 7.51 -20.50 -4.41
C GLY A 194 6.36 -19.62 -4.92
N LEU A 195 6.39 -18.33 -4.65
CA LEU A 195 5.50 -17.33 -5.21
C LEU A 195 6.24 -16.50 -6.27
N THR A 196 5.56 -16.14 -7.33
CA THR A 196 6.04 -15.16 -8.32
C THR A 196 5.53 -13.77 -7.91
N LEU A 197 6.45 -12.85 -7.61
CA LEU A 197 6.17 -11.46 -7.28
C LEU A 197 6.57 -10.58 -8.45
N THR A 198 5.60 -9.87 -9.05
CA THR A 198 5.84 -9.01 -10.22
C THR A 198 5.53 -7.56 -9.87
N ALA A 199 6.49 -6.67 -10.06
CA ALA A 199 6.26 -5.23 -10.00
C ALA A 199 5.54 -4.77 -11.27
N THR A 200 4.48 -3.99 -11.13
CA THR A 200 3.75 -3.42 -12.27
C THR A 200 3.63 -1.92 -12.14
N GLU A 201 3.35 -1.24 -13.25
CA GLU A 201 3.16 0.20 -13.26
C GLU A 201 2.11 0.63 -12.24
N SER A 202 2.39 1.73 -11.53
CA SER A 202 1.41 2.53 -10.82
C SER A 202 1.61 4.01 -11.16
N ARG A 203 0.57 4.82 -11.02
CA ARG A 203 0.61 6.24 -11.33
C ARG A 203 0.75 7.05 -10.05
N HIS A 204 2.00 7.22 -9.59
CA HIS A 204 2.30 7.86 -8.31
C HIS A 204 3.62 8.63 -8.34
N PHE A 205 4.26 8.81 -7.21
CA PHE A 205 5.57 9.41 -7.04
C PHE A 205 6.25 8.86 -5.79
N SER A 206 7.53 9.17 -5.62
CA SER A 206 8.31 8.79 -4.43
C SER A 206 8.99 9.99 -3.79
N GLY A 207 9.38 9.89 -2.53
CA GLY A 207 10.16 10.90 -1.85
C GLY A 207 10.08 10.84 -0.34
N ARG A 208 11.27 10.93 0.29
CA ARG A 208 11.46 10.97 1.75
C ARG A 208 12.14 12.24 2.22
N THR A 209 12.50 13.14 1.31
CA THR A 209 13.21 14.39 1.61
C THR A 209 12.52 15.56 0.94
N PHE A 210 12.76 16.76 1.44
CA PHE A 210 12.28 17.99 0.80
C PHE A 210 13.00 18.29 -0.53
N VAL A 211 14.11 17.58 -0.80
CA VAL A 211 14.94 17.73 -2.00
C VAL A 211 15.19 16.32 -2.53
N GLY A 212 14.90 16.07 -3.82
CA GLY A 212 15.11 14.76 -4.45
C GLY A 212 13.86 13.88 -4.42
N SER A 213 12.74 14.35 -4.97
CA SER A 213 11.60 13.51 -5.29
C SER A 213 11.90 12.57 -6.45
N ASN A 214 11.28 11.38 -6.45
CA ASN A 214 11.40 10.38 -7.51
C ASN A 214 12.81 9.78 -7.69
N GLU A 215 13.63 9.75 -6.63
CA GLU A 215 14.93 9.05 -6.65
C GLU A 215 14.76 7.52 -6.56
N THR A 216 13.59 7.03 -6.13
CA THR A 216 13.19 5.62 -6.11
C THR A 216 11.97 5.40 -6.99
N LEU A 217 11.76 4.17 -7.47
CA LEU A 217 10.56 3.80 -8.21
C LEU A 217 9.41 3.52 -7.23
N TRP A 218 8.18 3.52 -7.73
CA TRP A 218 6.94 3.10 -7.08
C TRP A 218 6.27 2.02 -7.94
N SER A 219 5.51 1.11 -7.32
CA SER A 219 4.93 -0.02 -8.04
C SER A 219 3.63 -0.49 -7.42
N SER A 220 2.71 -0.95 -8.26
CA SER A 220 1.70 -1.93 -7.90
C SER A 220 2.31 -3.33 -7.97
N TRP A 221 1.66 -4.33 -7.41
CA TRP A 221 2.21 -5.68 -7.30
C TRP A 221 1.24 -6.77 -7.69
N VAL A 222 1.73 -7.75 -8.43
CA VAL A 222 1.08 -9.04 -8.62
C VAL A 222 1.77 -10.06 -7.70
N ILE A 223 1.00 -10.72 -6.84
CA ILE A 223 1.45 -11.82 -6.00
C ILE A 223 0.77 -13.07 -6.51
N ALA A 224 1.51 -13.96 -7.13
CA ALA A 224 0.99 -15.17 -7.76
C ALA A 224 1.56 -16.43 -7.12
N GLY A 225 0.67 -17.30 -6.64
CA GLY A 225 0.95 -18.70 -6.34
C GLY A 225 0.72 -19.59 -7.56
N LYS A 226 0.64 -20.88 -7.36
CA LYS A 226 0.37 -21.84 -8.44
C LYS A 226 -1.04 -21.70 -9.02
N HIS A 227 -2.03 -21.42 -8.16
CA HIS A 227 -3.45 -21.38 -8.50
C HIS A 227 -4.11 -20.05 -8.16
N ARG A 228 -3.54 -19.27 -7.25
CA ARG A 228 -4.12 -18.02 -6.70
C ARG A 228 -3.31 -16.81 -7.09
N ARG A 229 -4.00 -15.68 -7.32
CA ARG A 229 -3.39 -14.41 -7.68
C ARG A 229 -4.03 -13.25 -6.93
N VAL A 230 -3.19 -12.40 -6.38
CA VAL A 230 -3.59 -11.15 -5.73
C VAL A 230 -2.96 -9.98 -6.45
N PHE A 231 -3.72 -8.93 -6.67
CA PHE A 231 -3.22 -7.64 -7.12
C PHE A 231 -3.25 -6.64 -5.97
N TYR A 232 -2.18 -5.88 -5.80
CA TYR A 232 -2.08 -4.78 -4.84
C TYR A 232 -1.69 -3.50 -5.55
N THR A 233 -2.53 -2.44 -5.44
CA THR A 233 -2.26 -1.17 -6.12
C THR A 233 -1.07 -0.42 -5.57
N GLY A 234 -0.68 -0.61 -4.29
CA GLY A 234 0.03 0.43 -3.58
C GLY A 234 -0.76 1.73 -3.63
N ASP A 235 -0.10 2.86 -3.74
CA ASP A 235 -0.74 4.13 -4.06
C ASP A 235 -0.69 4.37 -5.57
N SER A 236 -1.83 4.75 -6.12
CA SER A 236 -1.94 5.02 -7.55
C SER A 236 -3.14 5.90 -7.89
N GLY A 237 -2.94 6.83 -8.80
CA GLY A 237 -4.03 7.41 -9.56
C GLY A 237 -4.59 6.44 -10.57
N PHE A 238 -5.75 6.77 -11.12
CA PHE A 238 -6.34 6.00 -12.20
C PHE A 238 -5.57 6.19 -13.51
N PHE A 239 -5.34 5.10 -14.26
CA PHE A 239 -4.73 5.11 -15.58
C PHE A 239 -5.17 3.88 -16.40
N ASP A 240 -5.00 3.94 -17.71
CA ASP A 240 -5.52 2.89 -18.61
C ASP A 240 -4.76 1.55 -18.49
N GLY A 241 -3.52 1.57 -18.01
CA GLY A 241 -2.68 0.38 -17.83
C GLY A 241 -3.27 -0.71 -16.93
N TYR A 242 -4.30 -0.44 -16.13
CA TYR A 242 -5.00 -1.48 -15.38
C TYR A 242 -5.61 -2.56 -16.28
N ALA A 243 -6.06 -2.21 -17.50
CA ALA A 243 -6.57 -3.17 -18.46
C ALA A 243 -5.45 -4.10 -18.98
N ASP A 244 -4.29 -3.52 -19.30
CA ASP A 244 -3.12 -4.27 -19.78
C ASP A 244 -2.57 -5.21 -18.69
N ILE A 245 -2.54 -4.75 -17.42
CA ILE A 245 -2.16 -5.58 -16.28
C ILE A 245 -3.16 -6.74 -16.11
N GLY A 246 -4.47 -6.45 -16.22
CA GLY A 246 -5.53 -7.46 -16.15
C GLY A 246 -5.45 -8.49 -17.28
N GLU A 247 -5.07 -8.08 -18.49
CA GLU A 247 -4.86 -8.99 -19.60
C GLU A 247 -3.64 -9.90 -19.41
N ARG A 248 -2.51 -9.32 -19.00
CA ARG A 248 -1.24 -10.06 -18.86
C ARG A 248 -1.17 -10.96 -17.63
N HIS A 249 -1.75 -10.55 -16.52
CA HIS A 249 -1.56 -11.21 -15.21
C HIS A 249 -2.85 -11.72 -14.57
N GLY A 250 -4.02 -11.22 -15.00
CA GLY A 250 -5.33 -11.63 -14.48
C GLY A 250 -5.84 -12.97 -15.07
N PRO A 251 -7.02 -13.41 -14.66
CA PRO A 251 -7.85 -12.80 -13.64
C PRO A 251 -7.24 -12.90 -12.25
N PHE A 252 -7.65 -12.00 -11.35
CA PHE A 252 -7.20 -12.01 -9.95
C PHE A 252 -8.31 -12.51 -9.02
N ASP A 253 -7.97 -13.39 -8.08
CA ASP A 253 -8.89 -13.82 -7.02
C ASP A 253 -9.25 -12.64 -6.12
N VAL A 254 -8.25 -11.81 -5.77
CA VAL A 254 -8.43 -10.61 -4.94
C VAL A 254 -7.65 -9.44 -5.51
N THR A 255 -8.28 -8.25 -5.47
CA THR A 255 -7.58 -6.98 -5.67
C THR A 255 -7.64 -6.14 -4.40
N LEU A 256 -6.48 -5.68 -3.95
CA LEU A 256 -6.32 -4.73 -2.84
C LEU A 256 -6.23 -3.33 -3.45
N MET A 257 -7.31 -2.56 -3.32
CA MET A 257 -7.45 -1.27 -4.02
C MET A 257 -7.35 -0.10 -3.06
N GLN A 258 -6.43 0.83 -3.33
CA GLN A 258 -6.37 2.11 -2.65
C GLN A 258 -7.63 2.91 -2.95
N ILE A 259 -8.28 3.44 -1.90
CA ILE A 259 -9.53 4.20 -2.03
C ILE A 259 -9.53 5.55 -1.29
N GLY A 260 -8.54 5.83 -0.45
CA GLY A 260 -8.47 7.04 0.36
C GLY A 260 -7.41 8.03 -0.11
N ALA A 261 -7.29 9.13 0.62
CA ALA A 261 -6.30 10.18 0.43
C ALA A 261 -6.39 10.95 -0.91
N TYR A 262 -7.52 10.87 -1.62
CA TYR A 262 -7.77 11.62 -2.85
C TYR A 262 -8.13 13.08 -2.55
N ASP A 263 -7.78 13.98 -3.47
CA ASP A 263 -8.20 15.39 -3.47
C ASP A 263 -8.04 16.00 -4.86
N ASN A 264 -8.80 17.07 -5.13
CA ASN A 264 -8.69 17.80 -6.39
C ASN A 264 -7.32 18.49 -6.55
N ALA A 265 -6.60 18.71 -5.45
CA ALA A 265 -5.26 19.29 -5.48
C ALA A 265 -4.19 18.33 -6.03
N TRP A 266 -4.46 17.02 -6.01
CA TRP A 266 -3.57 15.96 -6.53
C TRP A 266 -4.35 14.85 -7.25
N PRO A 267 -5.02 15.18 -8.35
CA PRO A 267 -6.03 14.33 -8.98
C PRO A 267 -5.48 13.06 -9.63
N ASP A 268 -4.15 13.01 -9.85
CA ASP A 268 -3.54 11.97 -10.66
C ASP A 268 -2.78 10.90 -9.87
N ILE A 269 -2.68 11.04 -8.53
CA ILE A 269 -1.83 10.18 -7.69
C ILE A 269 -2.60 9.32 -6.69
N HIS A 270 -3.88 9.57 -6.49
CA HIS A 270 -4.80 8.77 -5.69
C HIS A 270 -6.14 8.65 -6.42
N MET A 271 -6.61 7.40 -6.58
CA MET A 271 -7.90 7.13 -7.21
C MET A 271 -9.06 7.62 -6.35
N LEU A 272 -10.13 8.09 -7.00
CA LEU A 272 -11.44 8.17 -6.40
C LEU A 272 -11.98 6.74 -6.15
N PRO A 273 -12.85 6.53 -5.16
CA PRO A 273 -13.41 5.21 -4.88
C PRO A 273 -14.10 4.55 -6.09
N GLU A 274 -14.79 5.33 -6.92
CA GLU A 274 -15.43 4.86 -8.16
C GLU A 274 -14.39 4.41 -9.20
N GLN A 275 -13.26 5.09 -9.26
CA GLN A 275 -12.14 4.72 -10.12
C GLN A 275 -11.46 3.43 -9.64
N ALA A 276 -11.43 3.17 -8.32
CA ALA A 276 -10.93 1.92 -7.76
C ALA A 276 -11.81 0.73 -8.17
N VAL A 277 -13.15 0.90 -8.21
CA VAL A 277 -14.07 -0.11 -8.76
C VAL A 277 -13.83 -0.33 -10.25
N GLU A 278 -13.67 0.74 -11.04
CA GLU A 278 -13.35 0.63 -12.47
C GLU A 278 -12.01 -0.08 -12.70
N ALA A 279 -10.98 0.25 -11.93
CA ALA A 279 -9.67 -0.40 -12.02
C ALA A 279 -9.77 -1.90 -11.67
N HIS A 280 -10.53 -2.26 -10.62
CA HIS A 280 -10.81 -3.65 -10.26
C HIS A 280 -11.43 -4.44 -11.43
N VAL A 281 -12.44 -3.86 -12.09
CA VAL A 281 -13.08 -4.48 -13.25
C VAL A 281 -12.10 -4.66 -14.42
N ARG A 282 -11.28 -3.64 -14.72
CA ARG A 282 -10.25 -3.72 -15.76
C ARG A 282 -9.16 -4.75 -15.44
N LEU A 283 -8.81 -4.90 -14.16
CA LEU A 283 -7.91 -5.94 -13.67
C LEU A 283 -8.52 -7.34 -13.74
N ARG A 284 -9.83 -7.47 -14.00
CA ARG A 284 -10.56 -8.74 -13.99
C ARG A 284 -10.52 -9.40 -12.60
N GLY A 285 -10.67 -8.58 -11.54
CA GLY A 285 -10.71 -9.05 -10.16
C GLY A 285 -12.03 -9.73 -9.81
N SER A 286 -11.99 -10.72 -8.92
CA SER A 286 -13.18 -11.41 -8.40
C SER A 286 -13.68 -10.78 -7.11
N LEU A 287 -12.78 -10.50 -6.15
CA LEU A 287 -13.09 -9.87 -4.87
C LEU A 287 -12.25 -8.57 -4.72
N LEU A 288 -12.91 -7.46 -4.41
CA LEU A 288 -12.25 -6.20 -4.08
C LEU A 288 -12.18 -6.02 -2.56
N ILE A 289 -10.99 -5.77 -2.02
CA ILE A 289 -10.78 -5.35 -0.62
C ILE A 289 -10.17 -3.95 -0.63
N PRO A 290 -10.83 -2.95 -0.01
CA PRO A 290 -10.31 -1.59 0.05
C PRO A 290 -9.16 -1.45 1.05
N VAL A 291 -8.13 -0.72 0.66
CA VAL A 291 -6.98 -0.34 1.50
C VAL A 291 -6.76 1.18 1.45
N HIS A 292 -5.83 1.68 2.25
CA HIS A 292 -5.42 3.08 2.30
C HIS A 292 -6.54 4.03 2.75
N TRP A 293 -7.37 3.60 3.69
CA TRP A 293 -8.46 4.38 4.29
C TRP A 293 -8.61 4.04 5.80
N GLY A 294 -9.44 4.77 6.52
CA GLY A 294 -9.85 4.41 7.89
C GLY A 294 -8.75 4.37 8.95
N THR A 295 -7.50 4.73 8.60
CA THR A 295 -6.35 4.63 9.52
C THR A 295 -5.66 5.96 9.79
N PHE A 296 -5.45 6.77 8.77
CA PHE A 296 -4.84 8.10 8.88
C PHE A 296 -5.66 9.14 8.11
N HIS A 297 -5.70 10.36 8.64
CA HIS A 297 -6.26 11.50 7.92
C HIS A 297 -5.18 12.12 7.03
N LEU A 298 -5.12 11.70 5.77
CA LEU A 298 -4.14 12.17 4.77
C LEU A 298 -4.73 13.16 3.77
N ALA A 299 -6.07 13.26 3.70
CA ALA A 299 -6.78 14.19 2.84
C ALA A 299 -7.93 14.88 3.60
N PRO A 300 -8.51 15.98 3.06
CA PRO A 300 -9.55 16.72 3.75
C PRO A 300 -10.93 16.04 3.77
N HIS A 301 -11.15 14.98 2.97
CA HIS A 301 -12.44 14.27 2.94
C HIS A 301 -12.80 13.64 4.31
N PRO A 302 -14.08 13.41 4.63
CA PRO A 302 -14.52 12.63 5.79
C PRO A 302 -13.89 11.23 5.78
N TRP A 303 -13.61 10.69 6.96
CA TRP A 303 -12.91 9.39 7.07
C TRP A 303 -13.73 8.20 6.51
N VAL A 304 -15.07 8.28 6.54
CA VAL A 304 -15.98 7.24 6.02
C VAL A 304 -16.31 7.42 4.53
N GLU A 305 -16.12 8.62 3.97
CA GLU A 305 -16.51 8.93 2.59
C GLU A 305 -15.90 7.95 1.57
N PRO A 306 -14.61 7.57 1.66
CA PRO A 306 -14.03 6.63 0.69
C PRO A 306 -14.77 5.30 0.62
N VAL A 307 -15.07 4.69 1.76
CA VAL A 307 -15.72 3.38 1.80
C VAL A 307 -17.20 3.45 1.44
N GLU A 308 -17.92 4.51 1.82
CA GLU A 308 -19.32 4.71 1.42
C GLU A 308 -19.46 4.86 -0.10
N ARG A 309 -18.61 5.65 -0.73
CA ARG A 309 -18.58 5.82 -2.18
C ARG A 309 -18.21 4.52 -2.88
N LEU A 310 -17.18 3.81 -2.39
CA LEU A 310 -16.81 2.50 -2.93
C LEU A 310 -17.97 1.52 -2.87
N TRP A 311 -18.63 1.42 -1.71
CA TRP A 311 -19.73 0.48 -1.52
C TRP A 311 -20.93 0.80 -2.41
N ALA A 312 -21.26 2.08 -2.57
CA ALA A 312 -22.32 2.52 -3.47
C ALA A 312 -22.03 2.14 -4.93
N GLU A 313 -20.81 2.42 -5.40
CA GLU A 313 -20.37 2.10 -6.77
C GLU A 313 -20.28 0.59 -7.01
N ALA A 314 -19.75 -0.18 -6.05
CA ALA A 314 -19.66 -1.63 -6.14
C ALA A 314 -21.05 -2.27 -6.28
N LYS A 315 -22.05 -1.80 -5.51
CA LYS A 315 -23.45 -2.23 -5.66
C LYS A 315 -24.04 -1.89 -7.03
N ALA A 316 -23.76 -0.67 -7.53
CA ALA A 316 -24.27 -0.22 -8.82
C ALA A 316 -23.73 -1.06 -9.99
N ARG A 317 -22.53 -1.64 -9.81
CA ARG A 317 -21.83 -2.41 -10.85
C ARG A 317 -21.78 -3.92 -10.61
N ASP A 318 -22.48 -4.42 -9.60
CA ASP A 318 -22.49 -5.84 -9.20
C ASP A 318 -21.06 -6.39 -8.92
N VAL A 319 -20.23 -5.58 -8.27
CA VAL A 319 -18.87 -5.95 -7.85
C VAL A 319 -18.89 -6.49 -6.43
N THR A 320 -18.31 -7.68 -6.24
CA THR A 320 -18.15 -8.28 -4.91
C THR A 320 -17.04 -7.58 -4.15
N ILE A 321 -17.37 -7.08 -2.95
CA ILE A 321 -16.39 -6.45 -2.04
C ILE A 321 -16.44 -7.08 -0.66
N ALA A 322 -15.29 -7.08 0.03
CA ALA A 322 -15.20 -7.31 1.46
C ALA A 322 -14.56 -6.10 2.13
N VAL A 323 -15.15 -5.62 3.22
CA VAL A 323 -14.67 -4.44 3.97
C VAL A 323 -14.36 -4.87 5.41
N PRO A 324 -13.21 -5.51 5.62
CA PRO A 324 -12.86 -6.05 6.93
C PRO A 324 -12.59 -4.93 7.95
N ARG A 325 -12.79 -5.26 9.24
CA ARG A 325 -12.23 -4.47 10.33
C ARG A 325 -10.70 -4.65 10.38
N PRO A 326 -9.96 -3.71 10.94
CA PRO A 326 -8.54 -3.95 11.20
C PRO A 326 -8.34 -5.23 12.03
N GLY A 327 -7.53 -6.17 11.54
CA GLY A 327 -7.28 -7.49 12.15
C GLY A 327 -8.25 -8.60 11.72
N GLU A 328 -9.37 -8.29 11.11
CA GLU A 328 -10.28 -9.30 10.56
C GLU A 328 -9.65 -10.03 9.38
N ARG A 329 -9.76 -11.37 9.40
CA ARG A 329 -9.26 -12.23 8.34
C ARG A 329 -10.37 -12.54 7.35
N VAL A 330 -10.16 -12.23 6.10
CA VAL A 330 -11.07 -12.55 4.98
C VAL A 330 -10.61 -13.83 4.30
N ASP A 331 -11.51 -14.77 4.12
CA ASP A 331 -11.35 -15.92 3.23
C ASP A 331 -11.83 -15.52 1.83
N ALA A 332 -10.96 -15.62 0.83
CA ALA A 332 -11.28 -15.21 -0.53
C ALA A 332 -12.30 -16.14 -1.23
N ASP A 333 -12.38 -17.42 -0.81
CA ASP A 333 -13.34 -18.38 -1.37
C ASP A 333 -14.75 -18.21 -0.78
N THR A 334 -14.82 -17.70 0.46
CA THR A 334 -16.08 -17.46 1.18
C THR A 334 -16.06 -16.09 1.83
N PRO A 335 -15.99 -15.00 1.03
CA PRO A 335 -15.87 -13.66 1.58
C PRO A 335 -17.08 -13.32 2.43
N PRO A 336 -16.89 -12.66 3.59
CA PRO A 336 -18.00 -12.21 4.40
C PRO A 336 -18.84 -11.19 3.63
N GLY A 337 -20.15 -11.18 3.87
CA GLY A 337 -20.99 -10.06 3.43
C GLY A 337 -20.51 -8.75 4.06
N VAL A 338 -20.81 -7.63 3.40
CA VAL A 338 -20.40 -6.31 3.92
C VAL A 338 -21.17 -6.01 5.20
N ASP A 339 -20.43 -5.95 6.31
CA ASP A 339 -20.91 -5.38 7.58
C ASP A 339 -20.48 -3.91 7.63
N PRO A 340 -21.42 -2.94 7.56
CA PRO A 340 -21.08 -1.52 7.51
C PRO A 340 -20.68 -0.96 8.88
N TRP A 341 -19.69 -1.58 9.55
CA TRP A 341 -19.19 -1.23 10.87
C TRP A 341 -18.76 0.24 11.02
N TRP A 342 -18.40 0.89 9.92
CA TRP A 342 -17.99 2.30 9.93
C TRP A 342 -19.15 3.27 10.09
N GLN A 343 -20.39 2.87 9.72
CA GLN A 343 -21.57 3.75 9.77
C GLN A 343 -21.99 4.11 11.20
N VAL A 344 -21.73 3.23 12.15
CA VAL A 344 -22.04 3.49 13.57
C VAL A 344 -21.06 4.44 14.24
N LEU A 345 -19.98 4.84 13.53
CA LEU A 345 -18.92 5.70 14.01
C LEU A 345 -18.86 7.05 13.28
N SER A 346 -19.72 7.25 12.30
CA SER A 346 -19.81 8.45 11.47
C SER A 346 -20.64 9.57 12.12
#